data_102cea5665e62334fb3d0bd2492f1dab
#
_entry.id   102cea5665e62334fb3d0bd2492f1dab
#
_cell.length_a   1.000
_cell.length_b   1.000
_cell.length_c   1.000
_cell.angle_alpha   90.00
_cell.angle_beta   90.00
_cell.angle_gamma   90.00
#
_symmetry.space_group_name_H-M   'P 1'
#
loop_
_entity.id
_entity.type
_entity.pdbx_description
1 polymer ?
#
loop_
_entity_poly.entity_id
_entity_poly.type
_entity_poly.pdbx_seq_one_letter_code
_entity_poly.pdbx_strand_id
1 'polypeptide(L)'
;MQQFLEYSTYIDWNHPEIKTKALELSIGCISDEQIAQKCFEFVRDKIKHSWDYKLNPVTCKASDVLIYGTGFCYAKSHLLAALLRANHIPTGLCYQRLTITNKPPYCLHGLNAIHLKEHGWYKVDARGNKAGVHANFCPPHEKLAFPIRANGETTFPEIWSEPHPSIIETLMRYDTIEQVYDNLPDNY
;
A
#
# COMPACT_ATOMS: atom_id res chain seq x y z
N MET A 1 -18.95 -3.67 -1.85
CA MET A 1 -18.09 -3.16 -2.96
C MET A 1 -17.99 -1.64 -2.94
N GLN A 2 -19.09 -0.91 -2.79
CA GLN A 2 -19.10 0.57 -2.84
C GLN A 2 -18.09 1.22 -1.88
N GLN A 3 -18.00 0.76 -0.65
CA GLN A 3 -17.04 1.28 0.35
C GLN A 3 -15.57 1.24 -0.11
N PHE A 4 -15.21 0.35 -1.03
CA PHE A 4 -13.85 0.22 -1.59
C PHE A 4 -13.61 1.12 -2.81
N LEU A 5 -14.55 2.00 -3.14
CA LEU A 5 -14.46 3.05 -4.15
C LEU A 5 -14.56 4.45 -3.53
N GLU A 6 -14.89 4.53 -2.24
CA GLU A 6 -15.15 5.81 -1.59
C GLU A 6 -13.87 6.61 -1.35
N TYR A 7 -14.06 7.92 -1.35
CA TYR A 7 -13.08 8.91 -0.93
C TYR A 7 -13.01 8.96 0.59
N SER A 8 -11.82 9.19 1.12
CA SER A 8 -11.63 9.47 2.54
C SER A 8 -10.51 10.46 2.79
N THR A 9 -10.27 10.79 4.06
CA THR A 9 -9.20 11.71 4.45
C THR A 9 -7.81 11.23 4.03
N TYR A 10 -7.59 9.92 4.04
CA TYR A 10 -6.27 9.32 3.77
C TYR A 10 -6.18 8.69 2.39
N ILE A 11 -7.31 8.23 1.86
CA ILE A 11 -7.43 7.74 0.47
C ILE A 11 -8.11 8.86 -0.35
N ASP A 12 -7.45 10.00 -0.43
CA ASP A 12 -7.94 11.26 -0.99
C ASP A 12 -7.84 11.28 -2.53
N TRP A 13 -8.42 10.25 -3.17
CA TRP A 13 -8.35 10.03 -4.61
C TRP A 13 -8.94 11.16 -5.46
N ASN A 14 -9.77 12.04 -4.90
CA ASN A 14 -10.30 13.23 -5.61
C ASN A 14 -9.29 14.40 -5.68
N HIS A 15 -8.13 14.30 -4.99
CA HIS A 15 -7.07 15.29 -5.10
C HIS A 15 -6.61 15.44 -6.56
N PRO A 16 -6.40 16.67 -7.08
CA PRO A 16 -6.06 16.89 -8.49
C PRO A 16 -4.85 16.09 -8.98
N GLU A 17 -3.77 16.03 -8.20
CA GLU A 17 -2.56 15.27 -8.53
C GLU A 17 -2.82 13.77 -8.65
N ILE A 18 -3.65 13.21 -7.75
CA ILE A 18 -4.03 11.80 -7.80
C ILE A 18 -4.85 11.51 -9.06
N LYS A 19 -5.86 12.34 -9.36
CA LYS A 19 -6.68 12.18 -10.57
C LYS A 19 -5.85 12.25 -11.84
N THR A 20 -4.94 13.24 -11.91
CA THR A 20 -4.05 13.41 -13.05
C THR A 20 -3.18 12.17 -13.25
N LYS A 21 -2.55 11.69 -12.18
CA LYS A 21 -1.70 10.49 -12.23
C LYS A 21 -2.48 9.22 -12.55
N ALA A 22 -3.66 9.05 -11.97
CA ALA A 22 -4.53 7.91 -12.24
C ALA A 22 -4.94 7.86 -13.73
N LEU A 23 -5.33 9.01 -14.29
CA LEU A 23 -5.65 9.13 -15.72
C LEU A 23 -4.42 8.82 -16.59
N GLU A 24 -3.26 9.40 -16.28
CA GLU A 24 -1.99 9.12 -16.99
C GLU A 24 -1.70 7.62 -17.06
N LEU A 25 -1.82 6.93 -15.92
CA LEU A 25 -1.53 5.49 -15.82
C LEU A 25 -2.55 4.62 -16.55
N SER A 26 -3.78 5.11 -16.77
CA SER A 26 -4.83 4.38 -17.48
C SER A 26 -4.77 4.54 -19.01
N ILE A 27 -4.00 5.50 -19.53
CA ILE A 27 -3.89 5.73 -20.97
C ILE A 27 -3.43 4.46 -21.71
N GLY A 28 -4.21 4.07 -22.74
CA GLY A 28 -3.93 2.90 -23.57
C GLY A 28 -4.21 1.56 -22.90
N CYS A 29 -4.73 1.53 -21.68
CA CYS A 29 -5.21 0.29 -21.06
C CYS A 29 -6.61 -0.07 -21.60
N ILE A 30 -6.84 -1.37 -21.79
CA ILE A 30 -8.13 -1.91 -22.29
C ILE A 30 -8.85 -2.77 -21.22
N SER A 31 -8.25 -2.95 -20.05
CA SER A 31 -8.83 -3.71 -18.94
C SER A 31 -8.46 -3.12 -17.59
N ASP A 32 -9.26 -3.42 -16.56
CA ASP A 32 -8.96 -3.08 -15.16
C ASP A 32 -7.65 -3.72 -14.68
N GLU A 33 -7.34 -4.94 -15.12
CA GLU A 33 -6.08 -5.61 -14.81
C GLU A 33 -4.87 -4.83 -15.34
N GLN A 34 -4.89 -4.33 -16.56
CA GLN A 34 -3.80 -3.51 -17.11
C GLN A 34 -3.63 -2.19 -16.35
N ILE A 35 -4.73 -1.54 -15.98
CA ILE A 35 -4.70 -0.33 -15.14
C ILE A 35 -4.10 -0.66 -13.77
N ALA A 36 -4.57 -1.75 -13.15
CA ALA A 36 -4.09 -2.18 -11.84
C ALA A 36 -2.60 -2.51 -11.87
N GLN A 37 -2.13 -3.20 -12.90
CA GLN A 37 -0.70 -3.49 -13.08
C GLN A 37 0.12 -2.21 -13.18
N LYS A 38 -0.27 -1.25 -14.02
CA LYS A 38 0.48 0.02 -14.16
C LYS A 38 0.48 0.84 -12.87
N CYS A 39 -0.65 0.92 -12.17
CA CYS A 39 -0.72 1.60 -10.87
C CYS A 39 0.18 0.92 -9.84
N PHE A 40 0.13 -0.41 -9.76
CA PHE A 40 0.98 -1.20 -8.86
C PHE A 40 2.47 -0.97 -9.17
N GLU A 41 2.89 -1.12 -10.42
CA GLU A 41 4.29 -0.95 -10.84
C GLU A 41 4.77 0.48 -10.60
N PHE A 42 3.93 1.49 -10.85
CA PHE A 42 4.25 2.87 -10.54
C PHE A 42 4.52 3.06 -9.03
N VAL A 43 3.62 2.60 -8.17
CA VAL A 43 3.79 2.77 -6.71
C VAL A 43 4.96 1.94 -6.21
N ARG A 44 5.12 0.70 -6.69
CA ARG A 44 6.24 -0.18 -6.30
C ARG A 44 7.59 0.43 -6.67
N ASP A 45 7.74 0.94 -7.90
CA ASP A 45 9.06 1.24 -8.49
C ASP A 45 9.41 2.73 -8.47
N LYS A 46 8.41 3.65 -8.51
CA LYS A 46 8.66 5.09 -8.58
C LYS A 46 8.51 5.80 -7.22
N ILE A 47 7.70 5.26 -6.32
CA ILE A 47 7.57 5.79 -4.96
C ILE A 47 8.58 5.07 -4.06
N LYS A 48 9.52 5.82 -3.51
CA LYS A 48 10.59 5.26 -2.67
C LYS A 48 10.04 4.86 -1.30
N HIS A 49 10.46 3.71 -0.78
CA HIS A 49 10.10 3.32 0.59
C HIS A 49 10.90 4.17 1.58
N SER A 50 10.23 4.95 2.44
CA SER A 50 10.86 5.97 3.29
C SER A 50 12.04 5.43 4.11
N TRP A 51 11.87 4.28 4.75
CA TRP A 51 12.95 3.68 5.56
C TRP A 51 14.14 3.20 4.74
N ASP A 52 13.89 2.58 3.59
CA ASP A 52 14.98 2.04 2.76
C ASP A 52 15.87 3.13 2.15
N TYR A 53 15.28 4.28 1.84
CA TYR A 53 15.96 5.42 1.21
C TYR A 53 16.25 6.56 2.19
N LYS A 54 15.88 6.42 3.48
CA LYS A 54 16.07 7.44 4.53
C LYS A 54 15.49 8.80 4.15
N LEU A 55 14.22 8.79 3.73
CA LEU A 55 13.52 9.98 3.23
C LEU A 55 12.41 10.44 4.17
N ASN A 56 12.43 11.72 4.48
CA ASN A 56 11.34 12.47 5.10
C ASN A 56 10.63 13.35 4.05
N PRO A 57 9.44 13.89 4.32
CA PRO A 57 8.68 13.76 5.57
C PRO A 57 8.00 12.41 5.73
N VAL A 58 7.49 12.12 6.93
CA VAL A 58 6.52 11.04 7.16
C VAL A 58 5.23 11.41 6.41
N THR A 59 4.77 10.52 5.52
CA THR A 59 3.57 10.72 4.73
C THR A 59 2.46 9.78 5.20
N CYS A 60 1.21 10.25 5.14
CA CYS A 60 0.03 9.46 5.50
C CYS A 60 -1.05 9.50 4.41
N LYS A 61 -1.40 10.69 3.90
CA LYS A 61 -2.38 10.84 2.82
C LYS A 61 -1.81 10.35 1.49
N ALA A 62 -2.64 9.78 0.64
CA ALA A 62 -2.23 9.33 -0.69
C ALA A 62 -1.64 10.46 -1.54
N SER A 63 -2.24 11.66 -1.49
CA SER A 63 -1.72 12.84 -2.19
C SER A 63 -0.32 13.24 -1.72
N ASP A 64 -0.04 13.21 -0.41
CA ASP A 64 1.28 13.52 0.13
C ASP A 64 2.33 12.51 -0.36
N VAL A 65 1.98 11.21 -0.35
CA VAL A 65 2.87 10.16 -0.86
C VAL A 65 3.26 10.41 -2.31
N LEU A 66 2.30 10.81 -3.16
CA LEU A 66 2.55 11.13 -4.56
C LEU A 66 3.43 12.37 -4.71
N ILE A 67 3.12 13.44 -3.98
CA ILE A 67 3.83 14.74 -4.06
C ILE A 67 5.27 14.61 -3.57
N TYR A 68 5.49 13.96 -2.44
CA TYR A 68 6.84 13.76 -1.88
C TYR A 68 7.61 12.58 -2.47
N GLY A 69 6.94 11.70 -3.22
CA GLY A 69 7.54 10.54 -3.88
C GLY A 69 8.05 9.48 -2.90
N THR A 70 7.58 9.48 -1.67
CA THR A 70 8.04 8.56 -0.61
C THR A 70 6.93 8.21 0.37
N GLY A 71 7.06 7.05 1.03
CA GLY A 71 6.16 6.59 2.07
C GLY A 71 6.59 5.25 2.66
N PHE A 72 6.18 4.97 3.90
CA PHE A 72 6.20 3.62 4.44
C PHE A 72 5.25 2.70 3.66
N CYS A 73 5.35 1.38 3.83
CA CYS A 73 4.46 0.41 3.19
C CYS A 73 2.98 0.77 3.34
N TYR A 74 2.57 1.26 4.51
CA TYR A 74 1.22 1.75 4.79
C TYR A 74 0.80 2.89 3.86
N ALA A 75 1.59 3.97 3.85
CA ALA A 75 1.31 5.16 3.05
C ALA A 75 1.36 4.85 1.55
N LYS A 76 2.28 3.98 1.10
CA LYS A 76 2.32 3.49 -0.28
C LYS A 76 1.06 2.70 -0.63
N SER A 77 0.51 1.90 0.30
CA SER A 77 -0.77 1.21 0.08
C SER A 77 -1.96 2.17 0.01
N HIS A 78 -1.92 3.30 0.75
CA HIS A 78 -2.91 4.37 0.61
C HIS A 78 -2.88 5.00 -0.80
N LEU A 79 -1.69 5.29 -1.31
CA LEU A 79 -1.54 5.82 -2.67
C LEU A 79 -2.04 4.83 -3.73
N LEU A 80 -1.69 3.55 -3.62
CA LEU A 80 -2.17 2.55 -4.57
C LEU A 80 -3.69 2.45 -4.54
N ALA A 81 -4.30 2.44 -3.36
CA ALA A 81 -5.77 2.44 -3.23
C ALA A 81 -6.38 3.70 -3.87
N ALA A 82 -5.79 4.88 -3.67
CA ALA A 82 -6.29 6.13 -4.25
C ALA A 82 -6.23 6.12 -5.79
N LEU A 83 -5.11 5.70 -6.38
CA LEU A 83 -4.96 5.61 -7.85
C LEU A 83 -5.96 4.64 -8.48
N LEU A 84 -6.20 3.50 -7.83
CA LEU A 84 -7.13 2.49 -8.31
C LEU A 84 -8.58 2.92 -8.15
N ARG A 85 -8.96 3.49 -7.00
CA ARG A 85 -10.31 4.03 -6.77
C ARG A 85 -10.64 5.18 -7.72
N ALA A 86 -9.67 6.04 -8.05
CA ALA A 86 -9.83 7.09 -9.05
C ALA A 86 -10.11 6.51 -10.46
N ASN A 87 -9.67 5.28 -10.73
CA ASN A 87 -9.97 4.51 -11.95
C ASN A 87 -11.17 3.56 -11.78
N HIS A 88 -11.99 3.75 -10.75
CA HIS A 88 -13.18 2.93 -10.47
C HIS A 88 -12.88 1.43 -10.23
N ILE A 89 -11.67 1.09 -9.78
CA ILE A 89 -11.27 -0.26 -9.42
C ILE A 89 -11.36 -0.40 -7.90
N PRO A 90 -12.28 -1.24 -7.36
CA PRO A 90 -12.44 -1.40 -5.92
C PRO A 90 -11.15 -1.91 -5.28
N THR A 91 -10.65 -1.18 -4.27
CA THR A 91 -9.38 -1.49 -3.63
C THR A 91 -9.46 -1.29 -2.13
N GLY A 92 -9.06 -2.32 -1.40
CA GLY A 92 -8.96 -2.31 0.06
C GLY A 92 -7.53 -2.35 0.56
N LEU A 93 -7.40 -2.17 1.87
CA LEU A 93 -6.15 -2.23 2.62
C LEU A 93 -6.10 -3.55 3.37
N CYS A 94 -4.94 -4.18 3.36
CA CYS A 94 -4.67 -5.44 4.04
C CYS A 94 -3.41 -5.32 4.87
N TYR A 95 -3.26 -6.22 5.83
CA TYR A 95 -2.10 -6.19 6.72
C TYR A 95 -1.53 -7.60 6.94
N GLN A 96 -0.22 -7.62 7.16
CA GLN A 96 0.49 -8.77 7.72
C GLN A 96 1.10 -8.36 9.06
N ARG A 97 1.12 -9.28 9.99
CA ARG A 97 1.94 -9.18 11.21
C ARG A 97 3.25 -9.93 10.95
N LEU A 98 4.35 -9.22 10.99
CA LEU A 98 5.67 -9.74 10.62
C LEU A 98 6.71 -9.42 11.68
N THR A 99 7.84 -10.11 11.64
CA THR A 99 9.04 -9.77 12.38
C THR A 99 10.05 -9.08 11.46
N ILE A 100 10.91 -8.23 12.02
CA ILE A 100 12.00 -7.61 11.26
C ILE A 100 13.20 -8.58 11.15
N THR A 101 13.44 -9.36 12.20
CA THR A 101 14.65 -10.21 12.34
C THR A 101 14.35 -11.70 12.48
N ASN A 102 13.18 -12.19 12.04
CA ASN A 102 12.64 -13.52 12.24
C ASN A 102 12.40 -13.89 13.72
N LYS A 103 12.35 -12.91 14.61
CA LYS A 103 12.06 -13.02 16.05
C LYS A 103 11.28 -11.78 16.51
N PRO A 104 10.48 -11.89 17.58
CA PRO A 104 9.86 -10.70 18.20
C PRO A 104 10.87 -9.58 18.47
N PRO A 105 10.46 -8.31 18.44
CA PRO A 105 9.09 -7.84 18.32
C PRO A 105 8.49 -7.96 16.91
N TYR A 106 7.15 -7.94 16.86
CA TYR A 106 6.40 -7.92 15.61
C TYR A 106 6.03 -6.51 15.22
N CYS A 107 5.67 -6.34 13.96
CA CYS A 107 5.09 -5.10 13.45
C CYS A 107 4.08 -5.41 12.34
N LEU A 108 3.17 -4.48 12.09
CA LEU A 108 2.28 -4.55 10.94
C LEU A 108 3.04 -4.19 9.65
N HIS A 109 2.67 -4.84 8.57
CA HIS A 109 3.07 -4.52 7.21
C HIS A 109 1.82 -4.25 6.38
N GLY A 110 1.78 -3.13 5.65
CA GLY A 110 0.64 -2.73 4.83
C GLY A 110 0.78 -3.18 3.38
N LEU A 111 -0.33 -3.68 2.83
CA LEU A 111 -0.49 -4.08 1.43
C LEU A 111 -1.93 -3.83 0.98
N ASN A 112 -2.30 -4.19 -0.25
CA ASN A 112 -3.63 -3.97 -0.79
C ASN A 112 -4.29 -5.26 -1.25
N ALA A 113 -5.64 -5.28 -1.28
CA ALA A 113 -6.43 -6.18 -2.09
C ALA A 113 -7.16 -5.38 -3.18
N ILE A 114 -7.04 -5.80 -4.43
CA ILE A 114 -7.67 -5.21 -5.60
C ILE A 114 -8.75 -6.17 -6.08
N HIS A 115 -9.96 -5.67 -6.36
CA HIS A 115 -11.00 -6.49 -6.96
C HIS A 115 -10.92 -6.39 -8.48
N LEU A 116 -10.37 -7.43 -9.11
CA LEU A 116 -10.28 -7.58 -10.56
C LEU A 116 -11.48 -8.36 -11.09
N LYS A 117 -12.02 -7.96 -12.23
CA LYS A 117 -13.22 -8.59 -12.83
C LYS A 117 -13.06 -10.08 -13.06
N GLU A 118 -11.88 -10.49 -13.54
CA GLU A 118 -11.60 -11.89 -13.90
C GLU A 118 -11.11 -12.74 -12.71
N HIS A 119 -10.63 -12.10 -11.62
CA HIS A 119 -9.95 -12.80 -10.53
C HIS A 119 -10.60 -12.62 -9.14
N GLY A 120 -11.55 -11.66 -9.00
CA GLY A 120 -12.08 -11.27 -7.70
C GLY A 120 -11.04 -10.52 -6.87
N TRP A 121 -11.06 -10.71 -5.56
CA TRP A 121 -10.08 -10.10 -4.66
C TRP A 121 -8.70 -10.72 -4.83
N TYR A 122 -7.72 -9.87 -5.17
CA TYR A 122 -6.34 -10.24 -5.45
C TYR A 122 -5.40 -9.35 -4.63
N LYS A 123 -4.55 -9.95 -3.79
CA LYS A 123 -3.61 -9.20 -2.94
C LYS A 123 -2.35 -8.83 -3.69
N VAL A 124 -1.89 -7.60 -3.48
CA VAL A 124 -0.65 -7.03 -4.04
C VAL A 124 0.11 -6.24 -3.00
N ASP A 125 1.43 -6.19 -3.12
CA ASP A 125 2.31 -5.50 -2.20
C ASP A 125 3.21 -4.52 -2.96
N ALA A 126 2.83 -3.24 -2.95
CA ALA A 126 3.54 -2.17 -3.65
C ALA A 126 4.67 -1.52 -2.81
N ARG A 127 5.14 -2.21 -1.75
CA ARG A 127 6.18 -1.70 -0.86
C ARG A 127 7.44 -1.24 -1.60
N GLY A 128 7.83 -1.96 -2.63
CA GLY A 128 9.06 -1.73 -3.38
C GLY A 128 10.01 -2.92 -3.31
N ASN A 129 10.63 -3.23 -4.45
CA ASN A 129 11.58 -4.34 -4.55
C ASN A 129 12.99 -3.89 -4.14
N LYS A 130 13.72 -4.80 -3.52
CA LYS A 130 15.16 -4.67 -3.19
C LYS A 130 15.78 -6.07 -3.02
N ALA A 131 17.07 -6.15 -2.76
CA ALA A 131 17.72 -7.44 -2.49
C ALA A 131 16.97 -8.24 -1.41
N GLY A 132 16.52 -9.44 -1.76
CA GLY A 132 15.75 -10.33 -0.88
C GLY A 132 14.25 -9.99 -0.71
N VAL A 133 13.76 -8.93 -1.35
CA VAL A 133 12.34 -8.51 -1.29
C VAL A 133 11.81 -8.31 -2.70
N HIS A 134 10.88 -9.17 -3.13
CA HIS A 134 10.36 -9.20 -4.50
C HIS A 134 8.85 -9.43 -4.51
N ALA A 135 8.10 -8.39 -4.85
CA ALA A 135 6.67 -8.45 -5.12
C ALA A 135 6.39 -8.23 -6.60
N ASN A 136 5.44 -8.97 -7.17
CA ASN A 136 5.06 -8.86 -8.56
C ASN A 136 3.54 -8.87 -8.72
N PHE A 137 3.09 -8.26 -9.81
CA PHE A 137 1.71 -8.37 -10.28
C PHE A 137 1.64 -9.53 -11.29
N CYS A 138 1.03 -10.63 -10.90
CA CYS A 138 0.92 -11.84 -11.73
C CYS A 138 -0.35 -12.66 -11.41
N PRO A 139 -1.57 -12.04 -11.52
CA PRO A 139 -2.80 -12.74 -11.20
C PRO A 139 -2.93 -14.04 -12.04
N PRO A 140 -3.55 -15.08 -11.50
CA PRO A 140 -4.19 -15.15 -10.17
C PRO A 140 -3.23 -15.41 -8.99
N HIS A 141 -1.92 -15.50 -9.21
CA HIS A 141 -0.94 -15.86 -8.16
C HIS A 141 -0.49 -14.64 -7.38
N GLU A 142 -0.76 -14.62 -6.06
CA GLU A 142 -0.29 -13.55 -5.18
C GLU A 142 1.23 -13.71 -4.91
N LYS A 143 2.02 -12.68 -5.26
CA LYS A 143 3.44 -12.62 -4.96
C LYS A 143 3.76 -11.37 -4.16
N LEU A 144 3.58 -11.50 -2.85
CA LEU A 144 3.83 -10.44 -1.88
C LEU A 144 5.32 -10.29 -1.56
N ALA A 145 5.70 -9.13 -0.98
CA ALA A 145 7.07 -8.83 -0.62
C ALA A 145 7.62 -9.76 0.46
N PHE A 146 6.76 -10.18 1.41
CA PHE A 146 7.17 -10.99 2.55
C PHE A 146 6.28 -12.24 2.69
N PRO A 147 6.86 -13.43 2.55
CA PRO A 147 6.19 -14.67 2.94
C PRO A 147 6.18 -14.81 4.46
N ILE A 148 5.16 -15.48 5.01
CA ILE A 148 5.11 -15.86 6.41
C ILE A 148 6.17 -16.93 6.68
N ARG A 149 7.07 -16.70 7.65
CA ARG A 149 8.22 -17.56 7.93
C ARG A 149 8.38 -17.91 9.40
N ALA A 150 8.18 -16.94 10.29
CA ALA A 150 8.40 -17.11 11.72
C ALA A 150 7.10 -17.45 12.47
N ASN A 151 7.23 -18.11 13.60
CA ASN A 151 6.09 -18.34 14.50
C ASN A 151 5.51 -17.00 14.96
N GLY A 152 4.17 -16.88 14.92
CA GLY A 152 3.44 -15.66 15.26
C GLY A 152 3.32 -14.63 14.13
N GLU A 153 3.98 -14.85 12.98
CA GLU A 153 3.67 -14.09 11.75
C GLU A 153 2.38 -14.59 11.12
N THR A 154 1.61 -13.67 10.54
CA THR A 154 0.36 -14.01 9.85
C THR A 154 0.00 -12.96 8.79
N THR A 155 -0.79 -13.38 7.81
CA THR A 155 -1.53 -12.49 6.94
C THR A 155 -2.97 -12.46 7.41
N PHE A 156 -3.46 -11.29 7.79
CA PHE A 156 -4.84 -11.15 8.24
C PHE A 156 -5.81 -11.32 7.07
N PRO A 157 -6.97 -11.96 7.28
CA PRO A 157 -7.93 -12.22 6.21
C PRO A 157 -8.76 -10.98 5.83
N GLU A 158 -8.87 -10.00 6.72
CA GLU A 158 -9.70 -8.83 6.56
C GLU A 158 -9.21 -7.93 5.42
N ILE A 159 -10.18 -7.32 4.72
CA ILE A 159 -9.96 -6.28 3.73
C ILE A 159 -10.66 -5.02 4.23
N TRP A 160 -9.88 -4.00 4.57
CA TRP A 160 -10.35 -2.74 5.12
C TRP A 160 -10.60 -1.72 4.02
N SER A 161 -11.70 -0.99 4.10
CA SER A 161 -11.97 0.15 3.21
C SER A 161 -11.20 1.40 3.61
N GLU A 162 -10.86 1.53 4.89
CA GLU A 162 -10.09 2.62 5.48
C GLU A 162 -8.82 2.09 6.15
N PRO A 163 -7.78 2.93 6.31
CA PRO A 163 -6.59 2.53 7.04
C PRO A 163 -6.91 2.15 8.49
N HIS A 164 -6.22 1.12 8.99
CA HIS A 164 -6.37 0.73 10.38
C HIS A 164 -5.96 1.88 11.32
N PRO A 165 -6.73 2.15 12.41
CA PRO A 165 -6.49 3.29 13.28
C PRO A 165 -5.06 3.36 13.83
N SER A 166 -4.45 2.23 14.22
CA SER A 166 -3.07 2.20 14.72
C SER A 166 -2.04 2.66 13.70
N ILE A 167 -2.29 2.43 12.40
CA ILE A 167 -1.44 2.91 11.31
C ILE A 167 -1.51 4.43 11.22
N ILE A 168 -2.73 4.97 11.25
CA ILE A 168 -2.95 6.42 11.19
C ILE A 168 -2.32 7.10 12.40
N GLU A 169 -2.55 6.57 13.60
CA GLU A 169 -1.95 7.10 14.82
C GLU A 169 -0.43 7.16 14.69
N THR A 170 0.21 6.09 14.23
CA THR A 170 1.66 6.03 14.08
C THR A 170 2.16 7.05 13.05
N LEU A 171 1.55 7.11 11.85
CA LEU A 171 2.01 8.01 10.79
C LEU A 171 1.72 9.50 11.07
N MET A 172 0.73 9.80 11.91
CA MET A 172 0.36 11.17 12.26
C MET A 172 1.06 11.67 13.55
N ARG A 173 1.59 10.77 14.37
CA ARG A 173 2.19 11.09 15.67
C ARG A 173 3.65 11.52 15.54
N TYR A 174 4.37 10.96 14.58
CA TYR A 174 5.83 11.10 14.48
C TYR A 174 6.22 11.96 13.27
N ASP A 175 7.21 12.83 13.49
CA ASP A 175 7.68 13.78 12.48
C ASP A 175 8.78 13.21 11.58
N THR A 176 9.49 12.17 12.04
CA THR A 176 10.60 11.57 11.28
C THR A 176 10.43 10.06 11.08
N ILE A 177 11.05 9.56 10.01
CA ILE A 177 10.99 8.13 9.68
C ILE A 177 11.67 7.26 10.71
N GLU A 178 12.70 7.77 11.43
CA GLU A 178 13.36 7.07 12.51
C GLU A 178 12.39 6.84 13.67
N GLN A 179 11.66 7.90 14.07
CA GLN A 179 10.64 7.79 15.12
C GLN A 179 9.54 6.80 14.73
N VAL A 180 9.08 6.82 13.47
CA VAL A 180 8.10 5.83 12.99
C VAL A 180 8.67 4.42 13.06
N TYR A 181 9.92 4.22 12.62
CA TYR A 181 10.55 2.90 12.62
C TYR A 181 10.74 2.32 14.01
N ASP A 182 11.10 3.16 14.97
CA ASP A 182 11.29 2.76 16.38
C ASP A 182 9.96 2.46 17.10
N ASN A 183 8.82 2.86 16.50
CA ASN A 183 7.48 2.71 17.05
C ASN A 183 6.50 2.08 16.07
N LEU A 184 6.94 1.12 15.26
CA LEU A 184 6.06 0.42 14.33
C LEU A 184 4.91 -0.28 15.07
N PRO A 185 3.66 -0.15 14.62
CA PRO A 185 2.52 -0.72 15.33
C PRO A 185 2.51 -2.25 15.22
N ASP A 186 2.09 -2.92 16.29
CA ASP A 186 1.80 -4.37 16.34
C ASP A 186 0.33 -4.63 16.74
N ASN A 187 -0.44 -3.58 17.00
CA ASN A 187 -1.85 -3.68 17.43
C ASN A 187 -2.76 -3.79 16.20
N TYR A 188 -3.42 -4.95 16.06
CA TYR A 188 -4.40 -5.21 15.01
C TYR A 188 -5.77 -5.54 15.62
#